data_8ff2fe177ee9701d29165da09b58d5f7
#
_entry.id   8ff2fe177ee9701d29165da09b58d5f7
#
_cell.length_a   1.000
_cell.length_b   1.000
_cell.length_c   1.000
_cell.angle_alpha   90.00
_cell.angle_beta   90.00
_cell.angle_gamma   90.00
#
_symmetry.space_group_name_H-M   'P 1'
#
loop_
_entity.id
_entity.type
_entity.pdbx_description
1 polymer ?
#
loop_
_entity_poly.entity_id
_entity_poly.type
_entity_poly.pdbx_seq_one_letter_code
_entity_poly.pdbx_strand_id
1 'polypeptide(L)'
;VSPPGVGAEPIDFRWMTGFECSTFPQIGMDELALTQHDRFWGSDILRALDAGCRTIRYAIRWHVVNPAPQAWDWSSVDGPMELLRHLGMEPIVDLFHFGVPVWAGTGVLSSIFPDLQAELAAAFARRYPWVRWYTPTNEPYIMSQFGGETGAWYPYEHGPRNFVRALRNVARGVCESWAAIREIRPDARMMISDTCEYWHALDERAEQRAALMNERRFLMHELHGGRIGDDHPLRDWLVRHGMEEADLAWFRENPAELDVIGLDHYPHSEHELSTGPRGELVDVARPLDRQLGPAELCRQYFARLGRPLLFAETGAPGDDPTKIAWLDRLVDEVRTVRGEGVPVIGITWWGLIDQVDWGTGLRRFRYEIDPTGLYALEWRDARYEPAEAPDPPEVDGRGYRLERVPTAALETWKRYTAASPETTVGPLASSSTNEGMALW
;
A
#
# COMPACT_ATOMS: atom_id res chain seq x y z
N VAL A 1 -11.22 23.76 -12.02
CA VAL A 1 -10.83 22.38 -12.32
C VAL A 1 -12.00 21.77 -13.07
N SER A 2 -11.82 21.40 -14.33
CA SER A 2 -12.87 20.73 -15.11
C SER A 2 -13.19 19.37 -14.46
N PRO A 3 -14.46 18.95 -14.41
CA PRO A 3 -14.80 17.63 -13.89
C PRO A 3 -14.17 16.55 -14.77
N PRO A 4 -13.79 15.39 -14.21
CA PRO A 4 -13.24 14.30 -14.99
C PRO A 4 -14.21 13.89 -16.08
N GLY A 5 -13.66 13.62 -17.27
CA GLY A 5 -14.41 13.36 -18.50
C GLY A 5 -15.47 12.28 -18.30
N VAL A 6 -16.65 12.59 -18.80
CA VAL A 6 -17.77 11.66 -18.97
C VAL A 6 -17.30 10.48 -19.81
N GLY A 7 -17.17 9.28 -19.18
CA GLY A 7 -16.85 8.07 -19.91
C GLY A 7 -16.01 7.02 -19.17
N ALA A 8 -15.66 7.21 -17.89
CA ALA A 8 -15.01 6.14 -17.14
C ALA A 8 -16.03 5.00 -16.89
N GLU A 9 -15.70 3.79 -17.34
CA GLU A 9 -16.50 2.60 -17.02
C GLU A 9 -16.61 2.45 -15.50
N PRO A 10 -17.79 2.03 -14.97
CA PRO A 10 -17.97 1.73 -13.57
C PRO A 10 -16.92 0.71 -13.11
N ILE A 11 -16.33 0.92 -11.94
CA ILE A 11 -15.41 -0.04 -11.34
C ILE A 11 -16.23 -0.94 -10.41
N ASP A 12 -16.28 -2.24 -10.72
CA ASP A 12 -16.99 -3.23 -9.91
C ASP A 12 -16.29 -3.42 -8.56
N PHE A 13 -17.09 -3.78 -7.53
CA PHE A 13 -16.53 -4.10 -6.22
C PHE A 13 -15.66 -5.35 -6.27
N ARG A 14 -14.46 -5.28 -5.67
CA ARG A 14 -13.45 -6.33 -5.75
C ARG A 14 -13.07 -6.85 -4.36
N TRP A 15 -13.08 -8.16 -4.25
CA TRP A 15 -12.44 -8.87 -3.15
C TRP A 15 -11.05 -9.28 -3.59
N MET A 16 -10.04 -8.82 -2.87
CA MET A 16 -8.65 -8.96 -3.27
C MET A 16 -7.79 -9.44 -2.13
N THR A 17 -6.63 -9.94 -2.48
CA THR A 17 -5.55 -10.24 -1.55
C THR A 17 -4.21 -9.91 -2.19
N GLY A 18 -3.14 -10.07 -1.43
CA GLY A 18 -1.77 -9.95 -1.88
C GLY A 18 -0.86 -10.82 -1.03
N PHE A 19 0.41 -10.70 -1.24
CA PHE A 19 1.44 -11.34 -0.46
C PHE A 19 2.32 -10.26 0.13
N GLU A 20 2.69 -10.41 1.41
CA GLU A 20 3.66 -9.51 1.99
C GLU A 20 4.97 -9.56 1.21
N CYS A 21 5.44 -8.39 0.79
CA CYS A 21 6.47 -8.28 -0.22
C CYS A 21 7.51 -7.19 0.09
N SER A 22 7.47 -6.66 1.31
CA SER A 22 8.45 -5.68 1.76
C SER A 22 9.86 -6.24 1.64
N THR A 23 10.75 -5.40 1.10
CA THR A 23 12.16 -5.77 0.97
C THR A 23 13.06 -4.66 1.49
N PHE A 24 14.16 -5.06 2.14
CA PHE A 24 15.24 -4.15 2.57
C PHE A 24 16.58 -4.78 2.19
N PRO A 25 17.00 -4.66 0.92
CA PRO A 25 18.19 -5.35 0.40
C PRO A 25 19.49 -4.99 1.14
N GLN A 26 19.53 -3.81 1.76
CA GLN A 26 20.67 -3.32 2.54
C GLN A 26 20.97 -4.18 3.77
N ILE A 27 19.97 -4.87 4.28
CA ILE A 27 20.11 -5.80 5.41
C ILE A 27 19.74 -7.24 5.02
N GLY A 28 19.45 -7.49 3.74
CA GLY A 28 19.09 -8.82 3.21
C GLY A 28 17.66 -9.27 3.56
N MET A 29 16.78 -8.36 4.01
CA MET A 29 15.38 -8.66 4.33
C MET A 29 14.55 -8.73 3.05
N ASP A 30 13.79 -9.82 2.88
CA ASP A 30 12.91 -10.06 1.74
C ASP A 30 11.74 -10.95 2.18
N GLU A 31 10.56 -10.36 2.33
CA GLU A 31 9.38 -11.06 2.83
C GLU A 31 8.91 -12.20 1.91
N LEU A 32 9.05 -12.05 0.59
CA LEU A 32 8.70 -13.13 -0.32
C LEU A 32 9.61 -14.35 -0.15
N ALA A 33 10.89 -14.14 0.23
CA ALA A 33 11.81 -15.21 0.55
C ALA A 33 11.55 -15.77 1.96
N LEU A 34 11.30 -14.91 2.96
CA LEU A 34 11.02 -15.32 4.34
C LEU A 34 9.75 -16.17 4.45
N THR A 35 8.70 -15.79 3.75
CA THR A 35 7.44 -16.55 3.66
C THR A 35 7.53 -17.72 2.67
N GLN A 36 8.64 -17.86 1.96
CA GLN A 36 8.85 -18.82 0.87
C GLN A 36 7.83 -18.67 -0.28
N HIS A 37 7.20 -17.50 -0.43
CA HIS A 37 6.31 -17.23 -1.57
C HIS A 37 7.08 -17.27 -2.89
N ASP A 38 8.32 -16.82 -2.91
CA ASP A 38 9.20 -16.85 -4.08
C ASP A 38 9.41 -18.26 -4.67
N ARG A 39 9.19 -19.30 -3.87
CA ARG A 39 9.27 -20.72 -4.26
C ARG A 39 7.90 -21.33 -4.51
N PHE A 40 6.89 -20.94 -3.71
CA PHE A 40 5.55 -21.52 -3.75
C PHE A 40 4.52 -20.62 -4.45
N TRP A 41 4.99 -19.59 -5.18
CA TRP A 41 4.15 -18.57 -5.83
C TRP A 41 3.00 -19.18 -6.66
N GLY A 42 3.26 -20.28 -7.39
CA GLY A 42 2.22 -20.92 -8.20
C GLY A 42 1.06 -21.46 -7.37
N SER A 43 1.37 -22.20 -6.29
CA SER A 43 0.34 -22.71 -5.38
C SER A 43 -0.32 -21.60 -4.55
N ASP A 44 0.41 -20.54 -4.22
CA ASP A 44 -0.15 -19.42 -3.45
C ASP A 44 -1.09 -18.56 -4.32
N ILE A 45 -0.79 -18.35 -5.59
CA ILE A 45 -1.71 -17.71 -6.55
C ILE A 45 -3.00 -18.53 -6.72
N LEU A 46 -2.88 -19.86 -6.80
CA LEU A 46 -4.06 -20.73 -6.87
C LEU A 46 -4.91 -20.66 -5.59
N ARG A 47 -4.28 -20.50 -4.41
CA ARG A 47 -5.00 -20.25 -3.15
C ARG A 47 -5.73 -18.93 -3.15
N ALA A 48 -5.14 -17.87 -3.71
CA ALA A 48 -5.83 -16.59 -3.88
C ALA A 48 -7.08 -16.74 -4.76
N LEU A 49 -6.98 -17.47 -5.85
CA LEU A 49 -8.11 -17.76 -6.71
C LEU A 49 -9.20 -18.59 -6.00
N ASP A 50 -8.80 -19.63 -5.23
CA ASP A 50 -9.70 -20.46 -4.41
C ASP A 50 -10.37 -19.66 -3.29
N ALA A 51 -9.70 -18.65 -2.74
CA ALA A 51 -10.28 -17.68 -1.81
C ALA A 51 -11.30 -16.72 -2.46
N GLY A 52 -11.55 -16.83 -3.77
CA GLY A 52 -12.50 -15.99 -4.51
C GLY A 52 -11.92 -14.68 -5.04
N CYS A 53 -10.61 -14.48 -4.94
CA CYS A 53 -9.94 -13.26 -5.41
C CYS A 53 -9.61 -13.38 -6.91
N ARG A 54 -10.25 -12.53 -7.73
CA ARG A 54 -9.97 -12.41 -9.17
C ARG A 54 -9.02 -11.26 -9.49
N THR A 55 -8.87 -10.34 -8.57
CA THR A 55 -7.87 -9.26 -8.59
C THR A 55 -6.89 -9.49 -7.45
N ILE A 56 -5.62 -9.27 -7.70
CA ILE A 56 -4.56 -9.50 -6.72
C ILE A 56 -3.56 -8.34 -6.74
N ARG A 57 -3.14 -7.84 -5.57
CA ARG A 57 -1.96 -6.99 -5.50
C ARG A 57 -0.73 -7.88 -5.55
N TYR A 58 0.13 -7.60 -6.52
CA TYR A 58 1.32 -8.42 -6.77
C TYR A 58 2.55 -7.53 -6.96
N ALA A 59 3.50 -7.66 -6.05
CA ALA A 59 4.71 -6.86 -6.10
C ALA A 59 5.83 -7.53 -6.87
N ILE A 60 6.72 -6.70 -7.40
CA ILE A 60 8.00 -7.13 -7.94
C ILE A 60 9.13 -6.72 -7.00
N ARG A 61 10.15 -7.55 -6.88
CA ARG A 61 11.34 -7.24 -6.08
C ARG A 61 12.32 -6.43 -6.92
N TRP A 62 12.31 -5.10 -6.80
CA TRP A 62 13.16 -4.22 -7.63
C TRP A 62 14.62 -4.64 -7.63
N HIS A 63 15.20 -4.93 -6.46
CA HIS A 63 16.59 -5.33 -6.32
C HIS A 63 16.93 -6.67 -6.99
N VAL A 64 15.94 -7.55 -7.19
CA VAL A 64 16.10 -8.84 -7.89
C VAL A 64 16.00 -8.65 -9.39
N VAL A 65 14.98 -7.92 -9.86
CA VAL A 65 14.76 -7.70 -11.31
C VAL A 65 15.77 -6.72 -11.91
N ASN A 66 16.40 -5.89 -11.08
CA ASN A 66 17.41 -4.92 -11.52
C ASN A 66 18.66 -4.99 -10.62
N PRO A 67 19.44 -6.08 -10.72
CA PRO A 67 20.58 -6.35 -9.83
C PRO A 67 21.78 -5.40 -10.03
N ALA A 68 21.86 -4.72 -11.16
CA ALA A 68 22.88 -3.71 -11.48
C ALA A 68 22.30 -2.66 -12.42
N PRO A 69 22.92 -1.47 -12.57
CA PRO A 69 22.46 -0.44 -13.48
C PRO A 69 22.23 -1.00 -14.89
N GLN A 70 21.04 -0.77 -15.45
CA GLN A 70 20.62 -1.22 -16.79
C GLN A 70 20.63 -2.75 -17.03
N ALA A 71 20.84 -3.56 -15.98
CA ALA A 71 20.75 -5.01 -16.05
C ALA A 71 19.37 -5.47 -15.54
N TRP A 72 18.68 -6.23 -16.37
CA TRP A 72 17.32 -6.72 -16.07
C TRP A 72 17.27 -8.24 -16.04
N ASP A 73 16.77 -8.80 -14.93
CA ASP A 73 16.48 -10.23 -14.79
C ASP A 73 15.01 -10.40 -14.35
N TRP A 74 14.19 -10.87 -15.27
CA TRP A 74 12.76 -11.07 -15.05
C TRP A 74 12.40 -12.50 -14.66
N SER A 75 13.37 -13.38 -14.45
CA SER A 75 13.15 -14.80 -14.18
C SER A 75 12.24 -15.05 -12.96
N SER A 76 12.30 -14.20 -11.95
CA SER A 76 11.45 -14.28 -10.75
C SER A 76 10.02 -13.75 -10.95
N VAL A 77 9.74 -13.08 -12.07
CA VAL A 77 8.45 -12.41 -12.34
C VAL A 77 7.70 -13.03 -13.50
N ASP A 78 8.42 -13.57 -14.52
CA ASP A 78 7.80 -14.12 -15.71
C ASP A 78 6.78 -15.23 -15.40
N GLY A 79 7.13 -16.19 -14.56
CA GLY A 79 6.25 -17.30 -14.20
C GLY A 79 4.97 -16.87 -13.50
N PRO A 80 5.05 -16.08 -12.41
CA PRO A 80 3.88 -15.52 -11.75
C PRO A 80 2.98 -14.71 -12.68
N MET A 81 3.53 -13.82 -13.50
CA MET A 81 2.77 -12.98 -14.42
C MET A 81 2.08 -13.80 -15.51
N GLU A 82 2.75 -14.83 -16.04
CA GLU A 82 2.14 -15.74 -17.00
C GLU A 82 0.99 -16.57 -16.40
N LEU A 83 1.16 -17.05 -15.16
CA LEU A 83 0.10 -17.76 -14.45
C LEU A 83 -1.11 -16.87 -14.20
N LEU A 84 -0.92 -15.65 -13.69
CA LEU A 84 -2.01 -14.69 -13.48
C LEU A 84 -2.78 -14.44 -14.78
N ARG A 85 -2.06 -14.21 -15.87
CA ARG A 85 -2.65 -14.03 -17.20
C ARG A 85 -3.43 -15.25 -17.66
N HIS A 86 -2.87 -16.45 -17.50
CA HIS A 86 -3.51 -17.71 -17.86
C HIS A 86 -4.81 -17.98 -17.09
N LEU A 87 -4.81 -17.64 -15.79
CA LEU A 87 -5.97 -17.78 -14.91
C LEU A 87 -7.02 -16.67 -15.11
N GLY A 88 -6.73 -15.65 -15.91
CA GLY A 88 -7.59 -14.48 -16.06
C GLY A 88 -7.72 -13.64 -14.79
N MET A 89 -6.71 -13.71 -13.92
CA MET A 89 -6.62 -12.84 -12.74
C MET A 89 -6.02 -11.49 -13.13
N GLU A 90 -6.58 -10.39 -12.60
CA GLU A 90 -6.08 -9.05 -12.85
C GLU A 90 -5.10 -8.62 -11.76
N PRO A 91 -3.81 -8.43 -12.07
CA PRO A 91 -2.88 -7.90 -11.09
C PRO A 91 -2.97 -6.37 -10.99
N ILE A 92 -2.94 -5.84 -9.77
CA ILE A 92 -2.51 -4.48 -9.46
C ILE A 92 -1.05 -4.61 -9.07
N VAL A 93 -0.15 -4.13 -9.93
CA VAL A 93 1.27 -4.40 -9.75
C VAL A 93 1.95 -3.33 -8.91
N ASP A 94 2.51 -3.75 -7.78
CA ASP A 94 3.38 -2.90 -6.96
C ASP A 94 4.79 -2.94 -7.54
N LEU A 95 5.23 -1.81 -8.11
CA LEU A 95 6.56 -1.72 -8.73
C LEU A 95 7.67 -1.48 -7.70
N PHE A 96 7.36 -0.77 -6.62
CA PHE A 96 8.29 -0.45 -5.56
C PHE A 96 7.61 -0.60 -4.20
N HIS A 97 8.04 -1.63 -3.44
CA HIS A 97 7.56 -1.92 -2.09
C HIS A 97 8.75 -1.92 -1.13
N PHE A 98 9.24 -0.69 -0.80
CA PHE A 98 10.32 -0.30 0.11
C PHE A 98 11.75 -0.64 -0.32
N GLY A 99 11.95 -1.69 -1.11
CA GLY A 99 13.27 -2.21 -1.45
C GLY A 99 13.96 -1.52 -2.61
N VAL A 100 14.82 -0.55 -2.32
CA VAL A 100 15.69 0.07 -3.34
C VAL A 100 16.93 -0.80 -3.54
N PRO A 101 17.36 -1.09 -4.79
CA PRO A 101 18.59 -1.84 -5.03
C PRO A 101 19.80 -1.21 -4.35
N VAL A 102 20.70 -2.02 -3.81
CA VAL A 102 21.89 -1.53 -3.07
C VAL A 102 22.77 -0.61 -3.92
N TRP A 103 22.86 -0.88 -5.21
CA TRP A 103 23.66 -0.06 -6.14
C TRP A 103 23.06 1.35 -6.38
N ALA A 104 21.79 1.60 -6.04
CA ALA A 104 21.12 2.90 -6.23
C ALA A 104 21.51 3.96 -5.16
N GLY A 105 22.52 3.70 -4.35
CA GLY A 105 23.09 4.67 -3.41
C GLY A 105 22.18 4.94 -2.21
N THR A 106 21.87 6.21 -1.89
CA THR A 106 21.08 6.61 -0.72
C THR A 106 19.56 6.43 -0.89
N GLY A 107 19.15 5.55 -1.80
CA GLY A 107 17.72 5.21 -1.97
C GLY A 107 16.86 6.43 -2.24
N VAL A 108 15.73 6.54 -1.53
CA VAL A 108 14.75 7.63 -1.71
C VAL A 108 15.28 9.04 -1.46
N LEU A 109 16.43 9.18 -0.81
CA LEU A 109 17.09 10.47 -0.64
C LEU A 109 18.02 10.85 -1.81
N SER A 110 18.27 9.92 -2.72
CA SER A 110 19.06 10.19 -3.93
C SER A 110 18.27 11.07 -4.91
N SER A 111 18.95 12.06 -5.50
CA SER A 111 18.33 12.91 -6.53
C SER A 111 18.02 12.16 -7.83
N ILE A 112 18.64 11.00 -8.05
CA ILE A 112 18.39 10.14 -9.22
C ILE A 112 17.32 9.07 -8.96
N PHE A 113 16.78 8.99 -7.73
CA PHE A 113 15.77 7.99 -7.39
C PHE A 113 14.53 8.05 -8.30
N PRO A 114 13.95 9.24 -8.60
CA PRO A 114 12.80 9.33 -9.50
C PRO A 114 13.08 8.74 -10.88
N ASP A 115 14.21 9.07 -11.48
CA ASP A 115 14.61 8.57 -12.81
C ASP A 115 14.75 7.03 -12.79
N LEU A 116 15.39 6.48 -11.76
CA LEU A 116 15.57 5.02 -11.63
C LEU A 116 14.24 4.29 -11.45
N GLN A 117 13.31 4.87 -10.71
CA GLN A 117 11.98 4.31 -10.53
C GLN A 117 11.18 4.36 -11.84
N ALA A 118 11.27 5.44 -12.59
CA ALA A 118 10.66 5.58 -13.91
C ALA A 118 11.24 4.57 -14.93
N GLU A 119 12.57 4.32 -14.89
CA GLU A 119 13.20 3.25 -15.70
C GLU A 119 12.62 1.87 -15.38
N LEU A 120 12.46 1.53 -14.10
CA LEU A 120 11.82 0.29 -13.66
C LEU A 120 10.39 0.18 -14.21
N ALA A 121 9.61 1.24 -14.02
CA ALA A 121 8.22 1.29 -14.45
C ALA A 121 8.09 1.10 -15.98
N ALA A 122 8.92 1.78 -16.76
CA ALA A 122 8.98 1.63 -18.20
C ALA A 122 9.41 0.22 -18.64
N ALA A 123 10.44 -0.35 -17.98
CA ALA A 123 10.93 -1.69 -18.29
C ALA A 123 9.85 -2.74 -18.03
N PHE A 124 9.14 -2.64 -16.90
CA PHE A 124 8.04 -3.52 -16.56
C PHE A 124 6.87 -3.39 -17.56
N ALA A 125 6.41 -2.17 -17.85
CA ALA A 125 5.29 -1.93 -18.74
C ALA A 125 5.57 -2.45 -20.18
N ARG A 126 6.81 -2.31 -20.67
CA ARG A 126 7.22 -2.88 -21.98
C ARG A 126 7.21 -4.41 -21.98
N ARG A 127 7.62 -5.04 -20.87
CA ARG A 127 7.68 -6.49 -20.77
C ARG A 127 6.29 -7.11 -20.63
N TYR A 128 5.40 -6.48 -19.85
CA TYR A 128 4.05 -6.98 -19.57
C TYR A 128 2.97 -6.01 -20.06
N PRO A 129 2.86 -5.74 -21.38
CA PRO A 129 1.98 -4.70 -21.91
C PRO A 129 0.48 -5.00 -21.71
N TRP A 130 0.13 -6.18 -21.22
CA TRP A 130 -1.24 -6.56 -20.88
C TRP A 130 -1.67 -6.11 -19.49
N VAL A 131 -0.72 -5.75 -18.61
CA VAL A 131 -1.02 -5.24 -17.26
C VAL A 131 -1.66 -3.86 -17.38
N ARG A 132 -2.75 -3.65 -16.65
CA ARG A 132 -3.52 -2.41 -16.69
C ARG A 132 -3.40 -1.59 -15.41
N TRP A 133 -3.28 -2.24 -14.24
CA TRP A 133 -3.27 -1.57 -12.95
C TRP A 133 -1.89 -1.55 -12.33
N TYR A 134 -1.52 -0.38 -11.82
CA TYR A 134 -0.20 -0.13 -11.24
C TYR A 134 -0.30 0.62 -9.92
N THR A 135 0.54 0.24 -8.98
CA THR A 135 0.96 1.00 -7.82
C THR A 135 2.45 1.31 -8.01
N PRO A 136 2.81 2.49 -8.53
CA PRO A 136 4.23 2.83 -8.75
C PRO A 136 5.07 2.72 -7.47
N THR A 137 4.50 3.15 -6.33
CA THR A 137 5.10 3.05 -5.00
C THR A 137 4.05 2.63 -3.99
N ASN A 138 4.33 1.58 -3.23
CA ASN A 138 3.55 1.26 -2.04
C ASN A 138 3.90 2.20 -0.90
N GLU A 139 2.90 2.66 -0.17
CA GLU A 139 2.99 3.53 1.01
C GLU A 139 4.07 4.63 0.89
N PRO A 140 3.98 5.49 -0.12
CA PRO A 140 5.01 6.47 -0.38
C PRO A 140 5.21 7.47 0.78
N TYR A 141 4.16 7.74 1.56
CA TYR A 141 4.27 8.56 2.77
C TYR A 141 5.07 7.83 3.86
N ILE A 142 4.75 6.55 4.15
CA ILE A 142 5.45 5.74 5.15
C ILE A 142 6.92 5.56 4.77
N MET A 143 7.21 5.25 3.51
CA MET A 143 8.59 5.16 3.03
C MET A 143 9.37 6.46 3.29
N SER A 144 8.73 7.60 3.04
CA SER A 144 9.35 8.92 3.29
C SER A 144 9.53 9.19 4.78
N GLN A 145 8.56 8.81 5.61
CA GLN A 145 8.59 9.01 7.05
C GLN A 145 9.63 8.11 7.73
N PHE A 146 9.62 6.82 7.42
CA PHE A 146 10.50 5.86 8.10
C PHE A 146 11.94 5.95 7.59
N GLY A 147 12.13 6.25 6.32
CA GLY A 147 13.47 6.44 5.76
C GLY A 147 14.08 7.82 6.05
N GLY A 148 13.25 8.87 6.14
CA GLY A 148 13.73 10.26 6.22
C GLY A 148 13.46 10.99 7.52
N GLU A 149 12.39 10.66 8.27
CA GLU A 149 12.01 11.40 9.50
C GLU A 149 12.40 10.66 10.77
N THR A 150 12.09 9.36 10.84
CA THR A 150 12.26 8.56 12.06
C THR A 150 13.53 7.70 12.05
N GLY A 151 14.10 7.44 10.87
CA GLY A 151 15.26 6.57 10.72
C GLY A 151 14.97 5.10 11.02
N ALA A 152 13.72 4.68 10.94
CA ALA A 152 13.32 3.29 11.19
C ALA A 152 13.82 2.36 10.09
N TRP A 153 13.80 2.82 8.82
CA TRP A 153 14.22 2.11 7.63
C TRP A 153 15.34 2.82 6.87
N TYR A 154 15.98 2.10 5.95
CA TYR A 154 16.97 2.70 5.07
C TYR A 154 16.38 3.89 4.28
N PRO A 155 17.07 5.00 4.19
CA PRO A 155 18.48 5.26 4.52
C PRO A 155 18.77 5.69 5.98
N TYR A 156 17.88 5.43 6.94
CA TYR A 156 18.04 5.67 8.39
C TYR A 156 18.26 7.14 8.78
N GLU A 157 17.73 8.06 7.99
CA GLU A 157 17.86 9.49 8.21
C GLU A 157 16.75 10.03 9.12
N HIS A 158 17.02 11.20 9.72
CA HIS A 158 16.13 11.76 10.73
C HIS A 158 15.73 13.21 10.44
N GLY A 159 14.56 13.57 10.92
CA GLY A 159 14.07 14.93 11.01
C GLY A 159 13.33 15.43 9.77
N PRO A 160 12.63 16.57 9.92
CA PRO A 160 11.65 17.01 8.93
C PRO A 160 12.26 17.42 7.59
N ARG A 161 13.54 17.82 7.54
CA ARG A 161 14.21 18.15 6.27
C ARG A 161 14.47 16.92 5.41
N ASN A 162 14.93 15.83 6.03
CA ASN A 162 15.15 14.57 5.31
C ASN A 162 13.81 13.92 4.93
N PHE A 163 12.79 14.05 5.79
CA PHE A 163 11.42 13.67 5.42
C PHE A 163 10.94 14.40 4.15
N VAL A 164 11.03 15.73 4.11
CA VAL A 164 10.57 16.53 2.95
C VAL A 164 11.38 16.20 1.70
N ARG A 165 12.68 15.94 1.83
CA ARG A 165 13.52 15.48 0.72
C ARG A 165 13.09 14.11 0.20
N ALA A 166 12.84 13.14 1.09
CA ALA A 166 12.33 11.82 0.72
C ALA A 166 10.95 11.93 0.06
N LEU A 167 10.02 12.66 0.70
CA LEU A 167 8.67 12.90 0.21
C LEU A 167 8.68 13.49 -1.22
N ARG A 168 9.51 14.51 -1.46
CA ARG A 168 9.67 15.12 -2.79
C ARG A 168 10.14 14.11 -3.83
N ASN A 169 11.21 13.36 -3.51
CA ASN A 169 11.78 12.42 -4.45
C ASN A 169 10.82 11.25 -4.74
N VAL A 170 10.14 10.72 -3.70
CA VAL A 170 9.18 9.63 -3.86
C VAL A 170 7.95 10.09 -4.66
N ALA A 171 7.39 11.27 -4.34
CA ALA A 171 6.28 11.84 -5.11
C ALA A 171 6.67 12.09 -6.57
N ARG A 172 7.89 12.58 -6.82
CA ARG A 172 8.41 12.78 -8.17
C ARG A 172 8.59 11.45 -8.90
N GLY A 173 9.10 10.43 -8.21
CA GLY A 173 9.19 9.06 -8.74
C GLY A 173 7.82 8.49 -9.14
N VAL A 174 6.77 8.75 -8.36
CA VAL A 174 5.38 8.40 -8.73
C VAL A 174 4.97 9.09 -10.03
N CYS A 175 5.18 10.41 -10.14
CA CYS A 175 4.81 11.17 -11.34
C CYS A 175 5.56 10.70 -12.59
N GLU A 176 6.88 10.53 -12.49
CA GLU A 176 7.73 10.12 -13.61
C GLU A 176 7.46 8.67 -14.02
N SER A 177 7.28 7.77 -13.06
CA SER A 177 6.86 6.38 -13.32
C SER A 177 5.52 6.32 -14.03
N TRP A 178 4.56 7.14 -13.58
CA TRP A 178 3.24 7.19 -14.18
C TRP A 178 3.29 7.70 -15.62
N ALA A 179 4.04 8.76 -15.87
CA ALA A 179 4.25 9.26 -17.22
C ALA A 179 4.86 8.21 -18.14
N ALA A 180 5.90 7.49 -17.67
CA ALA A 180 6.55 6.43 -18.41
C ALA A 180 5.63 5.22 -18.70
N ILE A 181 4.78 4.83 -17.75
CA ILE A 181 3.77 3.78 -17.95
C ILE A 181 2.76 4.23 -19.00
N ARG A 182 2.22 5.45 -18.90
CA ARG A 182 1.19 5.96 -19.80
C ARG A 182 1.67 6.15 -21.24
N GLU A 183 2.95 6.41 -21.43
CA GLU A 183 3.56 6.45 -22.77
C GLU A 183 3.48 5.08 -23.47
N ILE A 184 3.63 4.00 -22.71
CA ILE A 184 3.62 2.62 -23.23
C ILE A 184 2.19 2.05 -23.25
N ARG A 185 1.44 2.33 -22.18
CA ARG A 185 0.08 1.87 -21.94
C ARG A 185 -0.87 3.03 -21.66
N PRO A 186 -1.43 3.69 -22.69
CA PRO A 186 -2.28 4.88 -22.54
C PRO A 186 -3.56 4.65 -21.71
N ASP A 187 -4.07 3.43 -21.63
CA ASP A 187 -5.24 3.02 -20.86
C ASP A 187 -4.88 2.43 -19.47
N ALA A 188 -3.62 2.52 -19.06
CA ALA A 188 -3.22 2.13 -17.70
C ALA A 188 -4.00 2.91 -16.65
N ARG A 189 -4.23 2.27 -15.50
CA ARG A 189 -4.88 2.85 -14.33
C ARG A 189 -3.95 2.82 -13.15
N MET A 190 -4.02 3.86 -12.32
CA MET A 190 -3.16 4.01 -11.16
C MET A 190 -3.95 4.02 -9.87
N MET A 191 -3.50 3.19 -8.93
CA MET A 191 -3.85 3.23 -7.54
C MET A 191 -2.58 3.50 -6.73
N ILE A 192 -2.62 4.41 -5.79
CA ILE A 192 -1.59 4.54 -4.75
C ILE A 192 -2.17 3.97 -3.47
N SER A 193 -1.52 2.95 -2.94
CA SER A 193 -1.73 2.39 -1.62
C SER A 193 -0.90 3.21 -0.64
N ASP A 194 -1.55 3.85 0.33
CA ASP A 194 -0.83 4.60 1.36
C ASP A 194 -1.55 4.52 2.70
N THR A 195 -0.81 4.75 3.76
CA THR A 195 -1.32 4.65 5.12
C THR A 195 -2.55 5.52 5.34
N CYS A 196 -3.57 4.94 5.97
CA CYS A 196 -4.81 5.61 6.35
C CYS A 196 -4.91 5.70 7.87
N GLU A 197 -4.12 6.57 8.46
CA GLU A 197 -4.03 6.76 9.90
C GLU A 197 -4.87 7.95 10.39
N TYR A 198 -5.14 7.99 11.69
CA TYR A 198 -5.78 9.12 12.35
C TYR A 198 -5.29 9.29 13.79
N TRP A 199 -5.02 10.55 14.20
CA TRP A 199 -4.53 10.89 15.53
C TRP A 199 -5.55 11.64 16.35
N HIS A 200 -5.87 11.09 17.53
CA HIS A 200 -6.73 11.69 18.53
C HIS A 200 -5.90 12.33 19.65
N ALA A 201 -6.02 13.63 19.84
CA ALA A 201 -5.39 14.29 20.98
C ALA A 201 -6.18 14.00 22.26
N LEU A 202 -5.50 13.59 23.32
CA LEU A 202 -6.10 13.35 24.63
C LEU A 202 -5.91 14.53 25.59
N ASP A 203 -5.06 15.50 25.23
CA ASP A 203 -4.82 16.72 25.98
C ASP A 203 -4.43 17.88 25.06
N GLU A 204 -4.52 19.11 25.56
CA GLU A 204 -4.26 20.37 24.81
C GLU A 204 -2.87 20.39 24.15
N ARG A 205 -1.86 19.84 24.80
CA ARG A 205 -0.49 19.84 24.27
C ARG A 205 -0.33 18.90 23.06
N ALA A 206 -1.13 17.84 23.00
CA ALA A 206 -1.14 16.90 21.88
C ALA A 206 -1.92 17.43 20.66
N GLU A 207 -2.83 18.41 20.84
CA GLU A 207 -3.73 18.90 19.78
C GLU A 207 -2.99 19.37 18.53
N GLN A 208 -1.95 20.20 18.70
CA GLN A 208 -1.19 20.74 17.57
C GLN A 208 -0.49 19.62 16.77
N ARG A 209 0.05 18.61 17.46
CA ARG A 209 0.70 17.48 16.79
C ARG A 209 -0.31 16.61 16.08
N ALA A 210 -1.43 16.28 16.72
CA ALA A 210 -2.50 15.49 16.11
C ALA A 210 -3.06 16.19 14.86
N ALA A 211 -3.32 17.49 14.93
CA ALA A 211 -3.78 18.29 13.80
C ALA A 211 -2.78 18.24 12.62
N LEU A 212 -1.48 18.40 12.91
CA LEU A 212 -0.43 18.30 11.89
C LEU A 212 -0.42 16.91 11.25
N MET A 213 -0.47 15.83 12.03
CA MET A 213 -0.44 14.47 11.52
C MET A 213 -1.69 14.16 10.68
N ASN A 214 -2.86 14.64 11.14
CA ASN A 214 -4.12 14.48 10.40
C ASN A 214 -4.14 15.25 9.06
N GLU A 215 -3.45 16.37 8.91
CA GLU A 215 -3.24 17.01 7.63
C GLU A 215 -2.22 16.26 6.76
N ARG A 216 -1.13 15.78 7.37
CA ARG A 216 -0.04 15.11 6.64
C ARG A 216 -0.47 13.81 5.96
N ARG A 217 -1.51 13.12 6.44
CA ARG A 217 -2.02 11.88 5.82
C ARG A 217 -2.52 12.05 4.39
N PHE A 218 -2.85 13.28 3.96
CA PHE A 218 -3.25 13.59 2.58
C PHE A 218 -2.08 14.08 1.71
N LEU A 219 -0.96 14.42 2.37
CA LEU A 219 0.12 15.19 1.78
C LEU A 219 0.72 14.55 0.53
N MET A 220 0.93 13.23 0.55
CA MET A 220 1.50 12.53 -0.59
C MET A 220 0.56 12.61 -1.80
N HIS A 221 -0.73 12.31 -1.60
CA HIS A 221 -1.74 12.37 -2.67
C HIS A 221 -1.90 13.79 -3.25
N GLU A 222 -1.81 14.81 -2.39
CA GLU A 222 -1.93 16.20 -2.82
C GLU A 222 -0.66 16.71 -3.52
N LEU A 223 0.51 16.22 -3.11
CA LEU A 223 1.78 16.59 -3.72
C LEU A 223 1.92 16.03 -5.13
N HIS A 224 1.85 14.70 -5.31
CA HIS A 224 1.95 14.12 -6.65
C HIS A 224 0.75 14.48 -7.55
N GLY A 225 -0.41 14.80 -6.97
CA GLY A 225 -1.58 15.33 -7.68
C GLY A 225 -1.49 16.81 -8.05
N GLY A 226 -0.38 17.49 -7.71
CA GLY A 226 -0.17 18.91 -8.03
C GLY A 226 -1.11 19.88 -7.28
N ARG A 227 -1.63 19.50 -6.12
CA ARG A 227 -2.66 20.23 -5.36
C ARG A 227 -2.10 21.15 -4.26
N ILE A 228 -0.77 21.20 -4.09
CA ILE A 228 -0.15 22.11 -3.10
C ILE A 228 -0.07 23.53 -3.69
N GLY A 229 -1.12 24.29 -3.48
CA GLY A 229 -1.22 25.70 -3.87
C GLY A 229 -0.84 26.66 -2.73
N ASP A 230 -1.04 27.97 -2.95
CA ASP A 230 -0.66 29.02 -1.99
C ASP A 230 -1.45 28.94 -0.68
N ASP A 231 -2.70 28.50 -0.74
CA ASP A 231 -3.58 28.37 0.43
C ASP A 231 -3.49 27.00 1.11
N HIS A 232 -2.59 26.12 0.67
CA HIS A 232 -2.50 24.77 1.25
C HIS A 232 -1.93 24.81 2.68
N PRO A 233 -2.59 24.17 3.68
CA PRO A 233 -2.22 24.29 5.09
C PRO A 233 -0.80 23.86 5.41
N LEU A 234 -0.21 22.94 4.65
CA LEU A 234 1.15 22.45 4.85
C LEU A 234 2.21 23.11 3.94
N ARG A 235 1.83 24.04 3.06
CA ARG A 235 2.77 24.65 2.12
C ARG A 235 3.95 25.34 2.83
N ASP A 236 3.69 26.20 3.78
CA ASP A 236 4.73 26.91 4.53
C ASP A 236 5.60 25.95 5.35
N TRP A 237 4.98 24.87 5.85
CA TRP A 237 5.72 23.84 6.55
C TRP A 237 6.68 23.10 5.62
N LEU A 238 6.25 22.72 4.41
CA LEU A 238 7.07 22.09 3.39
C LEU A 238 8.25 22.97 2.98
N VAL A 239 7.99 24.25 2.65
CA VAL A 239 9.02 25.22 2.25
C VAL A 239 10.05 25.43 3.36
N ARG A 240 9.59 25.60 4.60
CA ARG A 240 10.47 25.73 5.78
C ARG A 240 11.40 24.53 5.95
N HIS A 241 10.98 23.36 5.53
CA HIS A 241 11.75 22.11 5.64
C HIS A 241 12.43 21.66 4.35
N GLY A 242 12.49 22.53 3.31
CA GLY A 242 13.37 22.34 2.17
C GLY A 242 12.68 21.98 0.85
N MET A 243 11.34 22.04 0.78
CA MET A 243 10.63 22.02 -0.50
C MET A 243 10.86 23.37 -1.19
N GLU A 244 11.32 23.36 -2.41
CA GLU A 244 11.53 24.59 -3.19
C GLU A 244 10.26 24.98 -3.94
N GLU A 245 10.09 26.29 -4.23
CA GLU A 245 8.97 26.78 -5.06
C GLU A 245 8.98 26.15 -6.46
N ALA A 246 10.17 25.89 -6.98
CA ALA A 246 10.35 25.20 -8.24
C ALA A 246 9.86 23.74 -8.19
N ASP A 247 10.01 23.05 -7.06
CA ASP A 247 9.47 21.70 -6.89
C ASP A 247 7.94 21.72 -6.91
N LEU A 248 7.32 22.64 -6.16
CA LEU A 248 5.86 22.80 -6.14
C LEU A 248 5.29 23.17 -7.51
N ALA A 249 6.00 24.04 -8.25
CA ALA A 249 5.64 24.38 -9.62
C ALA A 249 5.71 23.16 -10.53
N TRP A 250 6.79 22.37 -10.41
CA TRP A 250 6.97 21.15 -11.20
C TRP A 250 5.83 20.15 -10.99
N PHE A 251 5.40 19.91 -9.74
CA PHE A 251 4.28 19.00 -9.45
C PHE A 251 2.95 19.50 -10.05
N ARG A 252 2.71 20.81 -10.06
CA ARG A 252 1.52 21.38 -10.70
C ARG A 252 1.53 21.22 -12.23
N GLU A 253 2.71 21.25 -12.84
CA GLU A 253 2.89 21.07 -14.28
C GLU A 253 2.91 19.60 -14.71
N ASN A 254 3.28 18.69 -13.81
CA ASN A 254 3.44 17.25 -14.07
C ASN A 254 2.64 16.38 -13.07
N PRO A 255 1.34 16.62 -12.90
CA PRO A 255 0.57 15.87 -11.91
C PRO A 255 0.35 14.41 -12.32
N ALA A 256 0.43 13.51 -11.35
CA ALA A 256 -0.01 12.14 -11.50
C ALA A 256 -1.42 11.99 -10.88
N GLU A 257 -2.45 12.00 -11.71
CA GLU A 257 -3.81 11.81 -11.25
C GLU A 257 -4.12 10.34 -10.99
N LEU A 258 -4.66 10.05 -9.81
CA LEU A 258 -5.10 8.71 -9.41
C LEU A 258 -6.46 8.35 -10.04
N ASP A 259 -6.61 7.09 -10.44
CA ASP A 259 -7.93 6.51 -10.71
C ASP A 259 -8.62 6.10 -9.41
N VAL A 260 -7.85 5.56 -8.46
CA VAL A 260 -8.32 5.05 -7.17
C VAL A 260 -7.33 5.41 -6.06
N ILE A 261 -7.85 5.78 -4.90
CA ILE A 261 -7.05 5.97 -3.68
C ILE A 261 -7.08 4.65 -2.90
N GLY A 262 -5.94 4.07 -2.70
CA GLY A 262 -5.74 2.93 -1.82
C GLY A 262 -5.57 3.39 -0.38
N LEU A 263 -6.33 2.78 0.52
CA LEU A 263 -6.28 3.02 1.96
C LEU A 263 -5.67 1.78 2.63
N ASP A 264 -4.53 1.95 3.29
CA ASP A 264 -3.90 0.91 4.10
C ASP A 264 -4.29 1.17 5.54
N HIS A 265 -5.31 0.43 6.01
CA HIS A 265 -5.93 0.65 7.30
C HIS A 265 -6.07 -0.64 8.09
N TYR A 266 -5.54 -0.61 9.30
CA TYR A 266 -5.45 -1.74 10.21
C TYR A 266 -6.04 -1.40 11.58
N PRO A 267 -6.27 -2.36 12.47
CA PRO A 267 -6.75 -2.10 13.84
C PRO A 267 -5.91 -1.10 14.64
N HIS A 268 -4.65 -0.94 14.29
CA HIS A 268 -3.72 -0.01 14.96
C HIS A 268 -3.53 1.33 14.24
N SER A 269 -4.22 1.58 13.13
CA SER A 269 -4.04 2.82 12.34
C SER A 269 -4.67 4.06 12.96
N GLU A 270 -5.44 3.92 14.03
CA GLU A 270 -5.87 5.07 14.82
C GLU A 270 -5.05 5.16 16.11
N HIS A 271 -4.61 6.37 16.43
CA HIS A 271 -3.65 6.68 17.48
C HIS A 271 -4.25 7.57 18.55
N GLU A 272 -3.80 7.41 19.80
CA GLU A 272 -4.01 8.35 20.89
C GLU A 272 -2.69 9.06 21.21
N LEU A 273 -2.69 10.38 21.07
CA LEU A 273 -1.58 11.22 21.47
C LEU A 273 -1.86 11.85 22.81
N SER A 274 -0.93 11.73 23.73
CA SER A 274 -1.01 12.33 25.08
C SER A 274 0.34 12.86 25.54
N THR A 275 0.32 13.69 26.57
CA THR A 275 1.54 14.16 27.22
C THR A 275 1.96 13.18 28.31
N GLY A 276 3.12 12.58 28.15
CA GLY A 276 3.71 11.70 29.16
C GLY A 276 4.22 12.43 30.39
N PRO A 277 4.62 11.68 31.45
CA PRO A 277 5.00 12.25 32.74
C PRO A 277 6.20 13.22 32.72
N ARG A 278 7.07 13.09 31.72
CA ARG A 278 8.25 13.97 31.53
C ARG A 278 8.00 15.08 30.52
N GLY A 279 6.74 15.19 30.02
CA GLY A 279 6.36 16.16 29.03
C GLY A 279 6.64 15.75 27.58
N GLU A 280 7.07 14.52 27.34
CA GLU A 280 7.16 13.94 26.00
C GLU A 280 5.77 13.64 25.42
N LEU A 281 5.65 13.60 24.10
CA LEU A 281 4.46 13.07 23.46
C LEU A 281 4.54 11.54 23.42
N VAL A 282 3.47 10.90 23.87
CA VAL A 282 3.28 9.45 23.85
C VAL A 282 2.23 9.14 22.80
N ASP A 283 2.56 8.22 21.91
CA ASP A 283 1.70 7.73 20.81
C ASP A 283 1.42 6.26 21.04
N VAL A 284 0.15 5.89 21.12
CA VAL A 284 -0.31 4.50 21.30
C VAL A 284 -1.48 4.22 20.37
N ALA A 285 -1.63 2.95 19.96
CA ALA A 285 -2.79 2.53 19.19
C ALA A 285 -4.09 2.77 19.99
N ARG A 286 -5.09 3.38 19.33
CA ARG A 286 -6.39 3.65 19.93
C ARG A 286 -7.22 2.36 20.04
N PRO A 287 -7.83 2.06 21.18
CA PRO A 287 -8.73 0.93 21.33
C PRO A 287 -9.88 0.93 20.32
N LEU A 288 -10.19 -0.23 19.75
CA LEU A 288 -11.16 -0.41 18.66
C LEU A 288 -12.55 0.18 18.94
N ASP A 289 -13.00 0.10 20.19
CA ASP A 289 -14.31 0.61 20.63
C ASP A 289 -14.40 2.15 20.72
N ARG A 290 -13.25 2.84 20.57
CA ARG A 290 -13.15 4.29 20.60
C ARG A 290 -12.69 4.90 19.28
N GLN A 291 -12.41 4.09 18.27
CA GLN A 291 -11.98 4.54 16.95
C GLN A 291 -13.11 5.25 16.19
N LEU A 292 -12.74 6.17 15.30
CA LEU A 292 -13.65 6.74 14.30
C LEU A 292 -14.18 5.66 13.37
N GLY A 293 -13.32 4.74 13.02
CA GLY A 293 -13.58 3.59 12.15
C GLY A 293 -13.41 3.86 10.66
N PRO A 294 -13.34 2.78 9.89
CA PRO A 294 -13.15 2.80 8.44
C PRO A 294 -14.14 3.67 7.67
N ALA A 295 -15.42 3.65 8.05
CA ALA A 295 -16.47 4.43 7.36
C ALA A 295 -16.21 5.94 7.44
N GLU A 296 -15.85 6.46 8.62
CA GLU A 296 -15.59 7.89 8.79
C GLU A 296 -14.33 8.31 8.05
N LEU A 297 -13.28 7.49 8.07
CA LEU A 297 -12.07 7.75 7.32
C LEU A 297 -12.35 7.77 5.80
N CYS A 298 -13.15 6.85 5.29
CA CYS A 298 -13.60 6.88 3.89
C CYS A 298 -14.31 8.18 3.53
N ARG A 299 -15.23 8.68 4.39
CA ARG A 299 -15.90 9.98 4.16
C ARG A 299 -14.89 11.12 4.06
N GLN A 300 -13.91 11.17 4.95
CA GLN A 300 -12.90 12.21 4.98
C GLN A 300 -11.99 12.17 3.74
N TYR A 301 -11.50 10.99 3.35
CA TYR A 301 -10.67 10.84 2.15
C TYR A 301 -11.46 11.18 0.87
N PHE A 302 -12.70 10.71 0.76
CA PHE A 302 -13.54 11.02 -0.40
C PHE A 302 -13.88 12.51 -0.49
N ALA A 303 -14.25 13.13 0.64
CA ALA A 303 -14.51 14.58 0.70
C ALA A 303 -13.29 15.42 0.29
N ARG A 304 -12.07 15.01 0.72
CA ARG A 304 -10.83 15.74 0.45
C ARG A 304 -10.32 15.53 -0.98
N LEU A 305 -10.36 14.31 -1.49
CA LEU A 305 -9.65 13.92 -2.70
C LEU A 305 -10.57 13.66 -3.90
N GLY A 306 -11.86 13.35 -3.67
CA GLY A 306 -12.89 13.23 -4.71
C GLY A 306 -12.68 12.07 -5.69
N ARG A 307 -12.05 10.98 -5.25
CA ARG A 307 -11.77 9.80 -6.07
C ARG A 307 -12.36 8.54 -5.43
N PRO A 308 -12.66 7.49 -6.21
CA PRO A 308 -13.00 6.19 -5.65
C PRO A 308 -11.95 5.68 -4.67
N LEU A 309 -12.39 4.98 -3.65
CA LEU A 309 -11.55 4.44 -2.58
C LEU A 309 -11.48 2.92 -2.67
N LEU A 310 -10.39 2.36 -2.21
CA LEU A 310 -10.16 0.94 -2.08
C LEU A 310 -9.40 0.69 -0.78
N PHE A 311 -9.86 -0.22 0.08
CA PHE A 311 -8.96 -0.74 1.10
C PHE A 311 -7.90 -1.58 0.40
N ALA A 312 -6.76 -0.94 0.12
CA ALA A 312 -5.67 -1.55 -0.63
C ALA A 312 -4.85 -2.50 0.25
N GLU A 313 -4.86 -2.25 1.56
CA GLU A 313 -4.38 -3.18 2.58
C GLU A 313 -5.26 -3.11 3.82
N THR A 314 -5.62 -4.28 4.34
CA THR A 314 -6.20 -4.43 5.68
C THR A 314 -6.03 -5.86 6.17
N GLY A 315 -6.02 -6.02 7.48
CA GLY A 315 -5.91 -7.30 8.15
C GLY A 315 -5.91 -7.08 9.67
N ALA A 316 -5.93 -8.14 10.42
CA ALA A 316 -5.77 -8.06 11.87
C ALA A 316 -4.80 -9.14 12.32
N PRO A 317 -3.68 -8.75 12.98
CA PRO A 317 -2.80 -9.74 13.58
C PRO A 317 -3.49 -10.43 14.77
N GLY A 318 -3.29 -11.72 14.91
CA GLY A 318 -3.83 -12.48 16.02
C GLY A 318 -4.57 -13.75 15.63
N ASP A 319 -5.44 -14.21 16.52
CA ASP A 319 -6.22 -15.42 16.34
C ASP A 319 -7.40 -15.23 15.36
N ASP A 320 -8.02 -16.33 14.97
CA ASP A 320 -9.15 -16.32 14.04
C ASP A 320 -10.33 -15.46 14.52
N PRO A 321 -10.77 -15.50 15.79
CA PRO A 321 -11.79 -14.61 16.30
C PRO A 321 -11.49 -13.14 16.09
N THR A 322 -10.23 -12.72 16.30
CA THR A 322 -9.77 -11.33 16.07
C THR A 322 -9.85 -10.95 14.60
N LYS A 323 -9.35 -11.81 13.71
CA LYS A 323 -9.41 -11.62 12.26
C LYS A 323 -10.84 -11.51 11.75
N ILE A 324 -11.72 -12.42 12.21
CA ILE A 324 -13.15 -12.45 11.81
C ILE A 324 -13.87 -11.20 12.30
N ALA A 325 -13.68 -10.81 13.56
CA ALA A 325 -14.32 -9.62 14.11
C ALA A 325 -13.92 -8.34 13.35
N TRP A 326 -12.65 -8.22 12.97
CA TRP A 326 -12.17 -7.10 12.16
C TRP A 326 -12.77 -7.11 10.75
N LEU A 327 -12.79 -8.27 10.10
CA LEU A 327 -13.37 -8.42 8.77
C LEU A 327 -14.87 -8.07 8.76
N ASP A 328 -15.63 -8.58 9.72
CA ASP A 328 -17.06 -8.33 9.85
C ASP A 328 -17.33 -6.83 10.05
N ARG A 329 -16.58 -6.19 10.96
CA ARG A 329 -16.66 -4.73 11.18
C ARG A 329 -16.38 -3.95 9.91
N LEU A 330 -15.26 -4.26 9.23
CA LEU A 330 -14.88 -3.54 8.01
C LEU A 330 -15.95 -3.67 6.92
N VAL A 331 -16.45 -4.88 6.70
CA VAL A 331 -17.49 -5.13 5.70
C VAL A 331 -18.77 -4.34 5.99
N ASP A 332 -19.21 -4.30 7.25
CA ASP A 332 -20.41 -3.56 7.65
C ASP A 332 -20.19 -2.03 7.52
N GLU A 333 -19.03 -1.53 7.88
CA GLU A 333 -18.71 -0.10 7.72
C GLU A 333 -18.59 0.30 6.24
N VAL A 334 -17.97 -0.55 5.39
CA VAL A 334 -17.91 -0.34 3.95
C VAL A 334 -19.31 -0.35 3.32
N ARG A 335 -20.18 -1.28 3.71
CA ARG A 335 -21.59 -1.29 3.24
C ARG A 335 -22.31 -0.01 3.62
N THR A 336 -22.12 0.45 4.86
CA THR A 336 -22.74 1.69 5.36
C THR A 336 -22.31 2.88 4.51
N VAL A 337 -21.03 3.12 4.35
CA VAL A 337 -20.51 4.29 3.64
C VAL A 337 -20.79 4.24 2.14
N ARG A 338 -20.84 3.04 1.54
CA ARG A 338 -21.31 2.86 0.15
C ARG A 338 -22.80 3.21 0.01
N GLY A 339 -23.63 2.83 0.98
CA GLY A 339 -25.05 3.23 1.03
C GLY A 339 -25.26 4.74 1.09
N GLU A 340 -24.28 5.48 1.59
CA GLU A 340 -24.24 6.95 1.63
C GLU A 340 -23.71 7.58 0.32
N GLY A 341 -23.25 6.77 -0.64
CA GLY A 341 -22.76 7.24 -1.94
C GLY A 341 -21.24 7.44 -2.03
N VAL A 342 -20.47 7.07 -1.01
CA VAL A 342 -18.99 7.05 -1.10
C VAL A 342 -18.56 5.82 -1.90
N PRO A 343 -17.83 5.98 -3.01
CA PRO A 343 -17.49 4.89 -3.91
C PRO A 343 -16.29 4.08 -3.40
N VAL A 344 -16.50 3.23 -2.38
CA VAL A 344 -15.53 2.22 -1.96
C VAL A 344 -15.67 1.01 -2.89
N ILE A 345 -14.63 0.70 -3.67
CA ILE A 345 -14.69 -0.27 -4.77
C ILE A 345 -14.04 -1.62 -4.45
N GLY A 346 -13.58 -1.83 -3.25
CA GLY A 346 -13.04 -3.15 -2.87
C GLY A 346 -12.35 -3.18 -1.52
N ILE A 347 -11.99 -4.40 -1.15
CA ILE A 347 -11.24 -4.73 0.07
C ILE A 347 -10.14 -5.73 -0.30
N THR A 348 -8.91 -5.45 0.15
CA THR A 348 -7.76 -6.35 0.02
C THR A 348 -7.36 -6.85 1.41
N TRP A 349 -7.54 -8.15 1.67
CA TRP A 349 -6.94 -8.75 2.86
C TRP A 349 -5.44 -8.90 2.67
N TRP A 350 -4.65 -8.29 3.55
CA TRP A 350 -3.19 -8.25 3.47
C TRP A 350 -2.56 -8.97 4.68
N GLY A 351 -1.87 -10.11 4.48
CA GLY A 351 -1.66 -10.84 3.24
C GLY A 351 -2.50 -12.10 3.21
N LEU A 352 -2.50 -12.80 2.07
CA LEU A 352 -3.16 -14.11 1.95
C LEU A 352 -2.59 -15.14 2.93
N ILE A 353 -1.27 -15.13 3.09
CA ILE A 353 -0.52 -15.95 4.05
C ILE A 353 0.04 -15.07 5.16
N ASP A 354 0.38 -15.67 6.29
CA ASP A 354 1.05 -14.96 7.39
C ASP A 354 2.34 -14.29 6.92
N GLN A 355 2.79 -13.32 7.69
CA GLN A 355 4.02 -12.57 7.49
C GLN A 355 5.13 -13.08 8.41
N VAL A 356 6.35 -12.62 8.21
CA VAL A 356 7.50 -12.99 9.05
C VAL A 356 8.22 -11.71 9.49
N ASP A 357 8.54 -11.61 10.79
CA ASP A 357 9.32 -10.50 11.37
C ASP A 357 8.74 -9.08 11.29
N TRP A 358 7.46 -8.90 10.93
CA TRP A 358 6.78 -7.61 11.02
C TRP A 358 6.74 -7.06 12.45
N GLY A 359 6.62 -7.93 13.44
CA GLY A 359 6.75 -7.55 14.86
C GLY A 359 8.08 -6.87 15.22
N THR A 360 9.12 -7.01 14.37
CA THR A 360 10.38 -6.27 14.51
C THR A 360 10.41 -4.95 13.75
N GLY A 361 9.37 -4.63 12.97
CA GLY A 361 9.34 -3.55 11.99
C GLY A 361 10.29 -3.79 10.83
N LEU A 362 10.54 -5.05 10.47
CA LEU A 362 11.45 -5.51 9.41
C LEU A 362 12.89 -4.97 9.55
N ARG A 363 13.35 -4.79 10.79
CA ARG A 363 14.69 -4.24 11.09
C ARG A 363 15.72 -5.29 11.49
N ARG A 364 15.29 -6.51 11.77
CA ARG A 364 16.13 -7.63 12.19
C ARG A 364 15.44 -8.96 11.98
N PHE A 365 16.22 -9.99 11.75
CA PHE A 365 15.72 -11.35 11.62
C PHE A 365 15.48 -11.98 12.99
N ARG A 366 14.28 -12.50 13.21
CA ARG A 366 13.90 -13.39 14.32
C ARG A 366 13.25 -14.66 13.81
N TYR A 367 12.79 -14.62 12.55
CA TYR A 367 12.01 -15.70 11.93
C TYR A 367 10.72 -15.99 12.70
N GLU A 368 10.14 -14.97 13.31
CA GLU A 368 8.86 -15.03 14.02
C GLU A 368 7.72 -14.87 13.00
N ILE A 369 6.76 -15.79 13.05
CA ILE A 369 5.57 -15.70 12.21
C ILE A 369 4.59 -14.72 12.84
N ASP A 370 4.17 -13.71 12.08
CA ASP A 370 3.14 -12.76 12.45
C ASP A 370 1.79 -13.25 11.87
N PRO A 371 0.82 -13.68 12.72
CA PRO A 371 -0.39 -14.38 12.29
C PRO A 371 -1.43 -13.39 11.72
N THR A 372 -1.25 -12.95 10.48
CA THR A 372 -2.11 -11.99 9.78
C THR A 372 -2.92 -12.61 8.65
N GLY A 373 -2.46 -13.74 8.11
CA GLY A 373 -2.96 -14.36 6.89
C GLY A 373 -4.33 -15.03 7.02
N LEU A 374 -4.97 -15.23 5.87
CA LEU A 374 -6.10 -16.17 5.71
C LEU A 374 -5.62 -17.63 5.69
N TYR A 375 -4.35 -17.84 5.38
CA TYR A 375 -3.64 -19.10 5.56
C TYR A 375 -2.51 -18.87 6.56
N ALA A 376 -2.51 -19.64 7.64
CA ALA A 376 -1.42 -19.64 8.60
C ALA A 376 -0.18 -20.31 8.01
N LEU A 377 1.00 -19.82 8.40
CA LEU A 377 2.27 -20.46 8.11
C LEU A 377 2.69 -21.36 9.27
N GLU A 378 2.93 -22.64 8.99
CA GLU A 378 3.42 -23.59 9.96
C GLU A 378 4.77 -24.18 9.52
N TRP A 379 5.75 -24.20 10.43
CA TRP A 379 7.03 -24.85 10.18
C TRP A 379 6.89 -26.35 10.11
N ARG A 380 7.30 -26.96 8.99
CA ARG A 380 7.38 -28.40 8.81
C ARG A 380 8.82 -28.81 8.48
N ASP A 381 9.22 -29.95 9.01
CA ASP A 381 10.53 -30.54 8.70
C ASP A 381 10.52 -31.09 7.27
N ALA A 382 11.29 -30.48 6.38
CA ALA A 382 11.34 -30.84 4.96
C ALA A 382 11.99 -32.20 4.67
N ARG A 383 12.65 -32.82 5.65
CA ARG A 383 13.32 -34.14 5.47
C ARG A 383 12.36 -35.28 5.21
N TYR A 384 11.06 -35.08 5.35
CA TYR A 384 10.02 -36.13 5.19
C TYR A 384 9.13 -35.92 3.96
N GLU A 385 9.47 -35.01 3.06
CA GLU A 385 8.67 -34.77 1.85
C GLU A 385 9.13 -35.65 0.67
N PRO A 386 8.19 -36.08 -0.22
CA PRO A 386 8.54 -36.80 -1.45
C PRO A 386 9.40 -35.96 -2.38
N ALA A 387 10.25 -36.63 -3.15
CA ALA A 387 11.36 -36.11 -3.95
C ALA A 387 11.02 -35.11 -5.08
N GLU A 388 9.80 -34.56 -5.14
CA GLU A 388 9.35 -33.64 -6.22
C GLU A 388 9.36 -32.16 -5.83
N ALA A 389 9.61 -31.80 -4.57
CA ALA A 389 9.74 -30.43 -4.15
C ALA A 389 11.22 -29.98 -4.25
N PRO A 390 11.52 -28.81 -4.81
CA PRO A 390 12.87 -28.28 -4.75
C PRO A 390 13.31 -28.12 -3.29
N ASP A 391 14.57 -28.39 -2.99
CA ASP A 391 15.11 -28.30 -1.63
C ASP A 391 14.76 -26.95 -1.00
N PRO A 392 14.20 -26.94 0.25
CA PRO A 392 13.92 -25.70 0.95
C PRO A 392 15.22 -24.93 1.20
N PRO A 393 15.19 -23.58 1.22
CA PRO A 393 16.33 -22.83 1.68
C PRO A 393 16.64 -23.25 3.11
N GLU A 394 17.92 -23.46 3.41
CA GLU A 394 18.36 -23.71 4.75
C GLU A 394 18.11 -22.44 5.58
N VAL A 395 17.10 -22.47 6.45
CA VAL A 395 17.00 -21.54 7.56
C VAL A 395 17.80 -22.22 8.70
N ASP A 396 18.88 -21.62 9.13
CA ASP A 396 19.82 -22.17 10.12
C ASP A 396 20.42 -23.55 9.74
N GLY A 397 20.51 -23.89 8.47
CA GLY A 397 21.05 -25.17 8.02
C GLY A 397 20.13 -26.37 8.30
N ARG A 398 18.83 -26.16 8.55
CA ARG A 398 17.93 -27.23 9.00
C ARG A 398 16.90 -27.70 7.97
N GLY A 399 16.75 -27.08 6.83
CA GLY A 399 15.81 -27.48 5.78
C GLY A 399 14.35 -27.51 6.27
N TYR A 400 13.69 -26.34 6.40
CA TYR A 400 12.28 -26.25 6.77
C TYR A 400 11.44 -25.79 5.58
N ARG A 401 10.18 -26.27 5.56
CA ARG A 401 9.14 -25.75 4.70
C ARG A 401 8.08 -25.06 5.54
N LEU A 402 7.58 -23.92 5.03
CA LEU A 402 6.42 -23.24 5.59
C LEU A 402 5.15 -23.77 4.88
N GLU A 403 4.35 -24.56 5.56
CA GLU A 403 3.04 -24.98 5.07
C GLU A 403 2.02 -23.87 5.21
N ARG A 404 1.07 -23.82 4.25
CA ARG A 404 -0.07 -22.90 4.24
C ARG A 404 -1.30 -23.64 4.75
N VAL A 405 -1.70 -23.36 5.99
CA VAL A 405 -2.83 -24.01 6.66
C VAL A 405 -4.06 -23.09 6.65
N PRO A 406 -5.20 -23.52 6.09
CA PRO A 406 -6.41 -22.69 6.08
C PRO A 406 -6.86 -22.31 7.48
N THR A 407 -7.25 -21.05 7.69
CA THR A 407 -7.78 -20.54 8.96
C THR A 407 -9.30 -20.44 8.93
N ALA A 408 -9.95 -20.27 10.09
CA ALA A 408 -11.40 -20.01 10.12
C ALA A 408 -11.74 -18.64 9.54
N ALA A 409 -10.81 -17.69 9.55
CA ALA A 409 -10.97 -16.40 8.87
C ALA A 409 -11.09 -16.56 7.35
N LEU A 410 -10.39 -17.52 6.72
CA LEU A 410 -10.55 -17.85 5.31
C LEU A 410 -11.98 -18.26 4.95
N GLU A 411 -12.60 -19.10 5.79
CA GLU A 411 -13.97 -19.53 5.56
C GLU A 411 -14.98 -18.38 5.66
N THR A 412 -14.73 -17.42 6.55
CA THR A 412 -15.52 -16.20 6.64
C THR A 412 -15.32 -15.32 5.41
N TRP A 413 -14.08 -15.14 4.98
CA TRP A 413 -13.73 -14.43 3.75
C TRP A 413 -14.44 -15.03 2.52
N LYS A 414 -14.37 -16.35 2.36
CA LYS A 414 -15.05 -17.07 1.25
C LYS A 414 -16.55 -16.88 1.25
N ARG A 415 -17.18 -16.78 2.42
CA ARG A 415 -18.62 -16.46 2.50
C ARG A 415 -18.93 -15.07 1.95
N TYR A 416 -18.09 -14.09 2.25
CA TYR A 416 -18.26 -12.73 1.71
C TYR A 416 -18.02 -12.66 0.21
N THR A 417 -16.96 -13.30 -0.30
CA THR A 417 -16.66 -13.31 -1.74
C THR A 417 -17.76 -14.02 -2.55
N ALA A 418 -18.33 -15.11 -2.02
CA ALA A 418 -19.42 -15.86 -2.66
C ALA A 418 -20.79 -15.14 -2.59
N ALA A 419 -21.03 -14.35 -1.54
CA ALA A 419 -22.28 -13.66 -1.33
C ALA A 419 -22.37 -12.28 -2.02
N SER A 420 -21.28 -11.79 -2.58
CA SER A 420 -21.28 -10.51 -3.30
C SER A 420 -21.90 -10.67 -4.68
N PRO A 421 -23.17 -10.26 -4.89
CA PRO A 421 -23.57 -9.92 -6.23
C PRO A 421 -22.82 -8.66 -6.62
N GLU A 422 -22.25 -8.67 -7.80
CA GLU A 422 -21.68 -7.55 -8.51
C GLU A 422 -22.60 -6.33 -8.38
N THR A 423 -22.32 -5.47 -7.43
CA THR A 423 -22.98 -4.16 -7.36
C THR A 423 -22.14 -3.22 -8.18
N THR A 424 -22.46 -3.13 -9.47
CA THR A 424 -21.98 -2.08 -10.36
C THR A 424 -22.21 -0.73 -9.69
N VAL A 425 -21.15 0.02 -9.45
CA VAL A 425 -21.26 1.43 -9.07
C VAL A 425 -21.73 2.15 -10.33
N GLY A 426 -22.98 2.57 -10.36
CA GLY A 426 -23.51 3.39 -11.46
C GLY A 426 -22.64 4.62 -11.70
N PRO A 427 -22.74 5.25 -12.88
CA PRO A 427 -21.98 6.45 -13.18
C PRO A 427 -22.21 7.49 -12.09
N LEU A 428 -21.13 8.08 -11.56
CA LEU A 428 -21.22 9.17 -10.60
C LEU A 428 -22.20 10.22 -11.13
N ALA A 429 -23.31 10.40 -10.43
CA ALA A 429 -24.27 11.45 -10.77
C ALA A 429 -23.49 12.77 -10.79
N SER A 430 -23.52 13.44 -11.93
CA SER A 430 -22.99 14.80 -12.05
C SER A 430 -23.66 15.64 -10.97
N SER A 431 -22.91 16.13 -9.99
CA SER A 431 -23.41 17.12 -9.05
C SER A 431 -23.81 18.33 -9.88
N SER A 432 -25.11 18.42 -10.14
CA SER A 432 -25.73 19.61 -10.67
C SER A 432 -25.45 20.76 -9.71
N THR A 433 -24.70 21.74 -10.20
CA THR A 433 -24.67 23.14 -9.81
C THR A 433 -25.51 23.49 -8.57
N ASN A 434 -24.86 23.69 -7.44
CA ASN A 434 -25.40 24.55 -6.39
C ASN A 434 -25.17 26.01 -6.79
N GLU A 435 -26.14 26.55 -7.50
CA GLU A 435 -26.37 28.01 -7.50
C GLU A 435 -27.06 28.36 -6.17
N GLY A 436 -26.42 29.19 -5.40
CA GLY A 436 -27.06 30.05 -4.42
C GLY A 436 -27.20 29.49 -3.01
N MET A 437 -26.24 29.81 -2.17
CA MET A 437 -26.58 30.47 -0.90
C MET A 437 -25.35 31.22 -0.36
N ALA A 438 -25.36 32.53 -0.65
CA ALA A 438 -24.66 33.48 0.21
C ALA A 438 -25.42 33.59 1.54
N LEU A 439 -24.67 33.83 2.58
CA LEU A 439 -25.01 34.47 3.85
C LEU A 439 -24.65 33.63 5.08
N TRP A 440 -23.78 34.13 5.75
CA TRP A 440 -23.26 34.53 7.06
C TRP A 440 -21.97 33.87 7.43
#